data_9520e47e05b74847b888e51f3035828a
#
_entry.id   9520e47e05b74847b888e51f3035828a
#
_cell.length_a   1.000
_cell.length_b   1.000
_cell.length_c   1.000
_cell.angle_alpha   90.00
_cell.angle_beta   90.00
_cell.angle_gamma   90.00
#
_symmetry.space_group_name_H-M   'P 1'
#
loop_
_entity.id
_entity.type
_entity.pdbx_description
1 polymer ?
#
loop_
_entity_poly.entity_id
_entity_poly.type
_entity_poly.pdbx_seq_one_letter_code
_entity_poly.pdbx_strand_id
1 'polypeptide(L)'
;VEYAIQLANGLGATVTLMHVLEPVCYDLDCGLGVVEQEARKRDHWNRQLSELQTLVTSFGLAPDVEISGGIASDAILASALRHRSDLIVMGTHGRRGVSAQRFGSVAEAVLRLATCPVLTVKTPKFAAGHRRVVPQAMRETEIKGAQP
;
A
#
# COMPACT_ATOMS: atom_id res chain seq x y z
N VAL A 1 -3.68 4.24 1.85
CA VAL A 1 -4.76 3.56 1.11
C VAL A 1 -5.83 4.54 0.68
N GLU A 2 -6.40 5.38 1.58
CA GLU A 2 -7.47 6.34 1.28
C GLU A 2 -7.18 7.23 0.05
N TYR A 3 -5.98 7.85 -0.02
CA TYR A 3 -5.59 8.66 -1.19
C TYR A 3 -5.56 7.87 -2.50
N ALA A 4 -5.11 6.61 -2.46
CA ALA A 4 -5.07 5.77 -3.63
C ALA A 4 -6.48 5.44 -4.14
N ILE A 5 -7.41 5.15 -3.22
CA ILE A 5 -8.82 4.89 -3.52
C ILE A 5 -9.48 6.13 -4.15
N GLN A 6 -9.29 7.30 -3.55
CA GLN A 6 -9.86 8.55 -4.05
C GLN A 6 -9.34 8.89 -5.45
N LEU A 7 -8.04 8.69 -5.67
CA LEU A 7 -7.41 8.94 -6.96
C LEU A 7 -7.93 7.95 -8.01
N ALA A 8 -7.99 6.66 -7.69
CA ALA A 8 -8.49 5.63 -8.59
C ALA A 8 -9.95 5.86 -8.98
N ASN A 9 -10.80 6.21 -8.01
CA ASN A 9 -12.20 6.57 -8.28
C ASN A 9 -12.33 7.79 -9.19
N GLY A 10 -11.56 8.84 -8.91
CA GLY A 10 -11.60 10.07 -9.71
C GLY A 10 -11.13 9.88 -11.15
N LEU A 11 -10.28 8.90 -11.40
CA LEU A 11 -9.70 8.59 -12.72
C LEU A 11 -10.38 7.41 -13.42
N GLY A 12 -11.29 6.69 -12.76
CA GLY A 12 -11.85 5.43 -13.26
C GLY A 12 -10.78 4.35 -13.45
N ALA A 13 -9.76 4.34 -12.61
CA ALA A 13 -8.61 3.45 -12.74
C ALA A 13 -8.87 2.08 -12.07
N THR A 14 -8.23 1.04 -12.59
CA THR A 14 -8.12 -0.26 -11.92
C THR A 14 -7.07 -0.20 -10.79
N VAL A 15 -7.23 -1.01 -9.76
CA VAL A 15 -6.35 -1.01 -8.59
C VAL A 15 -5.80 -2.40 -8.35
N THR A 16 -4.49 -2.52 -8.15
CA THR A 16 -3.85 -3.72 -7.63
C THR A 16 -3.33 -3.44 -6.22
N LEU A 17 -3.81 -4.20 -5.24
CA LEU A 17 -3.31 -4.18 -3.86
C LEU A 17 -2.18 -5.18 -3.73
N MET A 18 -0.99 -4.71 -3.40
CA MET A 18 0.19 -5.57 -3.32
C MET A 18 0.81 -5.57 -1.93
N HIS A 19 1.22 -6.75 -1.48
CA HIS A 19 2.08 -6.92 -0.32
C HIS A 19 3.27 -7.82 -0.65
N VAL A 20 4.46 -7.44 -0.16
CA VAL A 20 5.67 -8.24 -0.32
C VAL A 20 6.06 -8.87 1.01
N LEU A 21 6.21 -10.19 1.00
CA LEU A 21 6.76 -10.96 2.11
C LEU A 21 8.29 -11.00 1.95
N GLU A 22 8.98 -10.17 2.70
CA GLU A 22 10.44 -10.23 2.74
C GLU A 22 10.88 -11.54 3.43
N PRO A 23 11.86 -12.26 2.83
CA PRO A 23 12.40 -13.46 3.46
C PRO A 23 13.01 -13.10 4.82
N VAL A 24 12.76 -13.90 5.81
CA VAL A 24 13.45 -13.82 7.09
C VAL A 24 14.87 -14.31 6.84
N CYS A 25 15.90 -13.50 7.14
CA CYS A 25 17.28 -13.96 7.12
C CYS A 25 17.39 -15.17 8.06
N TYR A 26 17.73 -16.30 7.48
CA TYR A 26 17.92 -17.52 8.22
C TYR A 26 19.31 -17.51 8.83
N ASP A 27 19.41 -17.35 10.14
CA ASP A 27 20.53 -17.94 10.85
C ASP A 27 20.39 -19.46 10.74
N LEU A 28 21.50 -20.14 10.44
CA LEU A 28 21.59 -21.57 10.09
C LEU A 28 21.00 -22.57 11.11
N ASP A 29 20.42 -22.09 12.20
CA ASP A 29 19.94 -22.89 13.32
C ASP A 29 18.41 -22.96 13.46
N CYS A 30 17.66 -22.44 12.49
CA CYS A 30 16.19 -22.40 12.54
C CYS A 30 15.57 -23.59 11.77
N GLY A 31 15.46 -24.73 12.44
CA GLY A 31 14.73 -25.91 11.96
C GLY A 31 13.23 -25.66 11.71
N LEU A 32 12.43 -26.68 11.74
CA LEU A 32 11.01 -26.78 11.38
C LEU A 32 10.08 -25.59 11.76
N GLY A 33 10.47 -24.73 12.69
CA GLY A 33 9.70 -23.53 13.10
C GLY A 33 9.57 -22.41 12.05
N VAL A 34 10.45 -22.39 11.05
CA VAL A 34 10.49 -21.33 10.01
C VAL A 34 9.31 -21.45 9.05
N VAL A 35 9.02 -22.67 8.61
CA VAL A 35 7.90 -22.93 7.66
C VAL A 35 6.57 -22.54 8.28
N GLU A 36 6.40 -22.88 9.54
CA GLU A 36 5.18 -22.54 10.29
C GLU A 36 5.04 -21.03 10.53
N GLN A 37 6.14 -20.34 10.78
CA GLN A 37 6.16 -18.90 10.95
C GLN A 37 5.87 -18.16 9.63
N GLU A 38 6.37 -18.65 8.51
CA GLU A 38 6.05 -18.10 7.19
C GLU A 38 4.58 -18.32 6.80
N ALA A 39 4.04 -19.50 7.07
CA ALA A 39 2.63 -19.78 6.87
C ALA A 39 1.74 -18.82 7.68
N ARG A 40 2.03 -18.66 8.97
CA ARG A 40 1.31 -17.71 9.84
C ARG A 40 1.40 -16.25 9.36
N LYS A 41 2.57 -15.83 8.87
CA LYS A 41 2.74 -14.50 8.28
C LYS A 41 1.89 -14.34 7.03
N ARG A 42 1.89 -15.33 6.15
CA ARG A 42 1.08 -15.32 4.92
C ARG A 42 -0.40 -15.25 5.24
N ASP A 43 -0.89 -16.04 6.19
CA ASP A 43 -2.29 -16.02 6.62
C ASP A 43 -2.68 -14.69 7.24
N HIS A 44 -1.79 -14.09 8.03
CA HIS A 44 -2.01 -12.75 8.57
C HIS A 44 -2.18 -11.72 7.46
N TRP A 45 -1.30 -11.76 6.44
CA TRP A 45 -1.36 -10.81 5.34
C TRP A 45 -2.52 -11.05 4.38
N ASN A 46 -2.90 -12.31 4.16
CA ASN A 46 -4.11 -12.64 3.42
C ASN A 46 -5.35 -11.99 4.06
N ARG A 47 -5.48 -12.05 5.38
CA ARG A 47 -6.58 -11.40 6.09
C ARG A 47 -6.54 -9.88 5.97
N GLN A 48 -5.38 -9.26 6.19
CA GLN A 48 -5.22 -7.81 6.06
C GLN A 48 -5.54 -7.30 4.64
N LEU A 49 -5.10 -8.02 3.62
CA LEU A 49 -5.41 -7.68 2.24
C LEU A 49 -6.88 -7.90 1.90
N SER A 50 -7.52 -8.93 2.44
CA SER A 50 -8.95 -9.17 2.28
C SER A 50 -9.79 -8.04 2.91
N GLU A 51 -9.40 -7.54 4.08
CA GLU A 51 -10.02 -6.37 4.70
C GLU A 51 -9.86 -5.12 3.84
N LEU A 52 -8.65 -4.89 3.30
CA LEU A 52 -8.39 -3.78 2.39
C LEU A 52 -9.14 -3.93 1.07
N GLN A 53 -9.24 -5.14 0.53
CA GLN A 53 -10.03 -5.43 -0.67
C GLN A 53 -11.50 -5.08 -0.45
N THR A 54 -12.07 -5.50 0.68
CA THR A 54 -13.44 -5.18 1.07
C THR A 54 -13.64 -3.66 1.17
N LEU A 55 -12.70 -2.96 1.79
CA LEU A 55 -12.74 -1.51 1.89
C LEU A 55 -12.72 -0.85 0.49
N VAL A 56 -11.81 -1.25 -0.38
CA VAL A 56 -11.69 -0.70 -1.75
C VAL A 56 -12.96 -0.97 -2.55
N THR A 57 -13.52 -2.17 -2.42
CA THR A 57 -14.77 -2.57 -3.09
C THR A 57 -15.96 -1.74 -2.61
N SER A 58 -16.01 -1.35 -1.32
CA SER A 58 -17.08 -0.48 -0.81
C SER A 58 -17.10 0.91 -1.45
N PHE A 59 -16.00 1.32 -2.08
CA PHE A 59 -15.91 2.55 -2.88
C PHE A 59 -16.20 2.34 -4.38
N GLY A 60 -16.71 1.17 -4.76
CA GLY A 60 -17.08 0.86 -6.15
C GLY A 60 -15.93 0.42 -7.05
N LEU A 61 -14.75 0.16 -6.49
CA LEU A 61 -13.60 -0.36 -7.22
C LEU A 61 -13.50 -1.89 -7.05
N ALA A 62 -12.99 -2.57 -8.08
CA ALA A 62 -12.72 -4.01 -8.04
C ALA A 62 -11.19 -4.24 -8.04
N PRO A 63 -10.55 -4.29 -6.87
CA PRO A 63 -9.09 -4.42 -6.82
C PRO A 63 -8.64 -5.85 -7.04
N ASP A 64 -7.56 -6.01 -7.79
CA ASP A 64 -6.72 -7.21 -7.77
C ASP A 64 -5.89 -7.25 -6.49
N VAL A 65 -5.61 -8.46 -6.00
CA VAL A 65 -4.79 -8.67 -4.80
C VAL A 65 -3.61 -9.55 -5.13
N GLU A 66 -2.40 -9.07 -4.81
CA GLU A 66 -1.17 -9.78 -5.03
C GLU A 66 -0.32 -9.87 -3.76
N ILE A 67 0.13 -11.09 -3.43
CA ILE A 67 1.16 -11.33 -2.42
C ILE A 67 2.38 -11.93 -3.11
N SER A 68 3.49 -11.22 -3.06
CA SER A 68 4.76 -11.66 -3.63
C SER A 68 5.80 -11.89 -2.54
N GLY A 69 6.78 -12.73 -2.80
CA GLY A 69 7.95 -12.93 -1.94
C GLY A 69 9.19 -12.29 -2.56
N GLY A 70 10.19 -12.00 -1.72
CA GLY A 70 11.49 -11.53 -2.17
C GLY A 70 11.87 -10.11 -1.71
N ILE A 71 12.77 -9.47 -2.43
CA ILE A 71 13.20 -8.10 -2.16
C ILE A 71 12.05 -7.16 -2.54
N ALA A 72 11.61 -6.34 -1.57
CA ALA A 72 10.39 -5.55 -1.72
C ALA A 72 10.42 -4.61 -2.93
N SER A 73 11.54 -3.91 -3.17
CA SER A 73 11.68 -3.02 -4.32
C SER A 73 11.52 -3.77 -5.66
N ASP A 74 12.17 -4.91 -5.78
CA ASP A 74 12.20 -5.68 -7.02
C ASP A 74 10.83 -6.29 -7.31
N ALA A 75 10.17 -6.83 -6.28
CA ALA A 75 8.84 -7.38 -6.39
C ALA A 75 7.80 -6.32 -6.79
N ILE A 76 7.88 -5.11 -6.22
CA ILE A 76 7.00 -3.97 -6.58
C ILE A 76 7.21 -3.58 -8.04
N LEU A 77 8.45 -3.42 -8.47
CA LEU A 77 8.77 -3.03 -9.85
C LEU A 77 8.33 -4.10 -10.86
N ALA A 78 8.57 -5.38 -10.54
CA ALA A 78 8.13 -6.50 -11.37
C ALA A 78 6.60 -6.59 -11.47
N SER A 79 5.89 -6.34 -10.37
CA SER A 79 4.43 -6.28 -10.35
C SER A 79 3.90 -5.13 -11.21
N ALA A 80 4.47 -3.94 -11.06
CA ALA A 80 4.09 -2.77 -11.85
C ALA A 80 4.24 -3.00 -13.36
N LEU A 81 5.33 -3.65 -13.77
CA LEU A 81 5.54 -4.03 -15.17
C LEU A 81 4.53 -5.07 -15.65
N ARG A 82 4.27 -6.10 -14.85
CA ARG A 82 3.34 -7.20 -15.18
C ARG A 82 1.90 -6.69 -15.36
N HIS A 83 1.46 -5.80 -14.49
CA HIS A 83 0.13 -5.16 -14.55
C HIS A 83 0.11 -3.95 -15.48
N ARG A 84 1.23 -3.57 -16.11
CA ARG A 84 1.34 -2.34 -16.92
C ARG A 84 0.81 -1.12 -16.18
N SER A 85 1.21 -1.00 -14.92
CA SER A 85 0.70 0.07 -14.05
C SER A 85 1.14 1.44 -14.55
N ASP A 86 0.20 2.38 -14.61
CA ASP A 86 0.45 3.79 -14.99
C ASP A 86 0.91 4.61 -13.79
N LEU A 87 0.70 4.10 -12.56
CA LEU A 87 1.07 4.79 -11.33
C LEU A 87 1.32 3.78 -10.20
N ILE A 88 2.40 3.98 -9.46
CA ILE A 88 2.64 3.30 -8.18
C ILE A 88 2.29 4.26 -7.05
N VAL A 89 1.44 3.84 -6.12
CA VAL A 89 1.13 4.59 -4.89
C VAL A 89 1.67 3.84 -3.68
N MET A 90 2.57 4.47 -2.93
CA MET A 90 3.21 3.82 -1.79
C MET A 90 3.48 4.78 -0.64
N GLY A 91 3.68 4.22 0.57
CA GLY A 91 4.11 4.99 1.72
C GLY A 91 5.60 5.37 1.66
N THR A 92 5.96 6.50 2.25
CA THR A 92 7.37 6.94 2.33
C THR A 92 8.18 6.16 3.37
N HIS A 93 7.53 5.50 4.33
CA HIS A 93 8.16 4.76 5.41
C HIS A 93 7.53 3.37 5.54
N GLY A 94 8.39 2.37 5.71
CA GLY A 94 7.96 1.04 6.12
C GLY A 94 7.78 0.97 7.65
N ARG A 95 7.47 -0.23 8.15
CA ARG A 95 7.20 -0.50 9.58
C ARG A 95 8.35 -0.18 10.54
N ARG A 96 9.58 -0.14 10.07
CA ARG A 96 10.78 0.07 10.92
C ARG A 96 11.06 1.53 11.24
N GLY A 97 10.24 2.48 10.80
CA GLY A 97 10.13 3.85 11.28
C GLY A 97 11.41 4.59 11.65
N VAL A 98 12.50 4.39 10.91
CA VAL A 98 13.77 5.08 11.19
C VAL A 98 13.67 6.52 10.71
N SER A 99 13.74 7.45 11.65
CA SER A 99 13.79 8.91 11.53
C SER A 99 12.86 9.59 10.49
N ALA A 100 12.13 10.58 10.95
CA ALA A 100 11.11 11.36 10.24
C ALA A 100 11.61 12.14 9.00
N GLN A 101 12.87 12.05 8.65
CA GLN A 101 13.52 12.92 7.64
C GLN A 101 14.02 12.19 6.40
N ARG A 102 13.98 10.86 6.34
CA ARG A 102 14.48 10.11 5.18
C ARG A 102 13.40 9.21 4.60
N PHE A 103 13.39 9.06 3.27
CA PHE A 103 12.64 8.02 2.59
C PHE A 103 13.13 6.64 3.04
N GLY A 104 12.22 5.68 3.18
CA GLY A 104 12.61 4.29 3.40
C GLY A 104 13.33 3.73 2.18
N SER A 105 14.26 2.79 2.40
CA SER A 105 15.08 2.19 1.34
C SER A 105 14.26 1.62 0.17
N VAL A 106 13.11 1.02 0.45
CA VAL A 106 12.21 0.49 -0.57
C VAL A 106 11.61 1.63 -1.41
N ALA A 107 11.10 2.70 -0.75
CA ALA A 107 10.52 3.83 -1.46
C ALA A 107 11.57 4.56 -2.31
N GLU A 108 12.79 4.72 -1.81
CA GLU A 108 13.88 5.32 -2.56
C GLU A 108 14.26 4.47 -3.79
N ALA A 109 14.38 3.16 -3.64
CA ALA A 109 14.70 2.26 -4.75
C ALA A 109 13.59 2.27 -5.82
N VAL A 110 12.32 2.22 -5.41
CA VAL A 110 11.18 2.27 -6.34
C VAL A 110 11.12 3.61 -7.06
N LEU A 111 11.29 4.73 -6.36
CA LEU A 111 11.32 6.08 -6.98
C LEU A 111 12.41 6.22 -8.05
N ARG A 112 13.56 5.58 -7.84
CA ARG A 112 14.69 5.66 -8.76
C ARG A 112 14.56 4.74 -9.97
N LEU A 113 13.91 3.57 -9.81
CA LEU A 113 13.93 2.50 -10.79
C LEU A 113 12.59 2.27 -11.49
N ALA A 114 11.51 2.89 -11.02
CA ALA A 114 10.19 2.74 -11.64
C ALA A 114 10.16 3.31 -13.05
N THR A 115 9.46 2.61 -13.94
CA THR A 115 9.23 3.03 -15.33
C THR A 115 7.95 3.84 -15.49
N CYS A 116 7.15 3.96 -14.42
CA CYS A 116 5.95 4.80 -14.36
C CYS A 116 6.06 5.80 -13.18
N PRO A 117 5.24 6.84 -13.13
CA PRO A 117 5.15 7.75 -12.00
C PRO A 117 4.96 7.04 -10.67
N VAL A 118 5.56 7.60 -9.61
CA VAL A 118 5.43 7.08 -8.24
C VAL A 118 4.90 8.17 -7.32
N LEU A 119 3.74 7.95 -6.76
CA LEU A 119 3.15 8.82 -5.76
C LEU A 119 3.49 8.31 -4.35
N THR A 120 4.30 9.06 -3.64
CA THR A 120 4.61 8.73 -2.25
C THR A 120 3.69 9.46 -1.28
N VAL A 121 3.08 8.72 -0.38
CA VAL A 121 2.16 9.25 0.63
C VAL A 121 2.83 9.19 1.99
N LYS A 122 2.99 10.35 2.63
CA LYS A 122 3.45 10.39 4.02
C LYS A 122 2.31 9.96 4.93
N THR A 123 2.55 8.95 5.76
CA THR A 123 1.64 8.65 6.86
C THR A 123 1.68 9.82 7.83
N PRO A 124 0.57 10.51 8.09
CA PRO A 124 0.57 11.57 9.09
C PRO A 124 1.01 10.94 10.40
N LYS A 125 2.10 11.42 10.99
CA LYS A 125 2.34 11.17 12.41
C LYS A 125 1.17 11.84 13.10
N PHE A 126 0.36 11.08 13.81
CA PHE A 126 -0.73 11.60 14.61
C PHE A 126 -0.16 12.56 15.67
N ALA A 127 0.05 13.81 15.29
CA ALA A 127 0.04 14.91 16.22
C ALA A 127 -1.44 15.20 16.44
N ALA A 128 -1.92 14.99 17.65
CA ALA A 128 -3.23 15.44 18.06
C ALA A 128 -3.39 16.91 17.61
N GLY A 129 -4.29 17.17 16.65
CA GLY A 129 -4.54 18.52 16.13
C GLY A 129 -4.34 18.74 14.62
N HIS A 130 -3.81 17.83 13.84
CA HIS A 130 -3.75 18.03 12.40
C HIS A 130 -5.14 17.83 11.76
N ARG A 131 -5.77 18.96 11.49
CA ARG A 131 -7.00 19.02 10.70
C ARG A 131 -6.69 18.51 9.29
N ARG A 132 -7.32 17.42 8.85
CA ARG A 132 -7.27 16.98 7.45
C ARG A 132 -7.70 18.14 6.57
N VAL A 133 -6.82 18.58 5.67
CA VAL A 133 -7.23 19.50 4.61
C VAL A 133 -7.92 18.62 3.56
N VAL A 134 -9.22 18.50 3.69
CA VAL A 134 -10.05 17.90 2.64
C VAL A 134 -10.18 18.95 1.54
N PRO A 135 -9.79 18.65 0.29
CA PRO A 135 -9.99 19.57 -0.83
C PRO A 135 -11.46 20.00 -0.90
N GLN A 136 -11.70 21.27 -1.22
CA GLN A 136 -13.02 21.89 -1.19
C GLN A 136 -14.06 21.15 -2.07
N ALA A 137 -13.62 20.53 -3.16
CA ALA A 137 -14.46 19.71 -4.03
C ALA A 137 -15.09 18.48 -3.35
N MET A 138 -14.52 17.99 -2.23
CA MET A 138 -15.08 16.85 -1.48
C MET A 138 -16.08 17.25 -0.39
N ARG A 139 -16.14 18.54 -0.01
CA ARG A 139 -17.10 19.03 0.99
C ARG A 139 -18.50 19.17 0.43
N GLU A 140 -18.63 19.32 -0.88
CA GLU A 140 -19.92 19.50 -1.54
C GLU A 140 -20.71 18.19 -1.74
N THR A 141 -20.03 17.06 -1.67
CA THR A 141 -20.68 15.73 -1.84
C THR A 141 -21.34 15.26 -0.54
N GLU A 142 -20.83 15.66 0.64
CA GLU A 142 -21.43 15.30 1.94
C GLU A 142 -22.71 16.09 2.26
N ILE A 143 -22.87 17.29 1.68
CA ILE A 143 -24.04 18.16 1.97
C ILE A 143 -25.27 17.75 1.15
N LYS A 144 -25.10 17.04 0.03
CA LYS A 144 -26.24 16.59 -0.81
C LYS A 144 -26.88 15.27 -0.37
N GLY A 145 -26.27 14.55 0.56
CA GLY A 145 -26.80 13.28 1.09
C GLY A 145 -27.62 13.41 2.38
N ALA A 146 -27.74 14.59 2.95
CA ALA A 146 -28.45 14.82 4.22
C ALA A 146 -29.60 15.83 4.02
N GLN A 147 -30.63 15.41 3.31
CA GLN A 147 -31.97 16.04 3.42
C GLN A 147 -33.02 14.96 3.60
N PRO A 148 -33.97 15.22 4.53
CA PRO A 148 -34.94 14.24 5.02
C PRO A 148 -36.01 13.85 3.99
#